data_890d72eba066c8c917fff3b30029ef16
#
_entry.id   890d72eba066c8c917fff3b30029ef16
#
_cell.length_a   1.000
_cell.length_b   1.000
_cell.length_c   1.000
_cell.angle_alpha   90.00
_cell.angle_beta   90.00
_cell.angle_gamma   90.00
#
_symmetry.space_group_name_H-M   'P 1'
#
loop_
_entity.id
_entity.type
_entity.pdbx_description
1 polymer ?
#
loop_
_entity_poly.entity_id
_entity_poly.type
_entity_poly.pdbx_seq_one_letter_code
_entity_poly.pdbx_strand_id
1 'polypeptide(L)'
;QSRASAFILSIDDEEFTSGPEADPAILNLRSFIKEIRFKNAEIPIYLYGETRTSQHIPNDILRELHGFIHMFEDTPEFVARHIIRETKSYLDSLAPPFFRALVDYAQDGSYSWHCPGHSGGVAFLKSPVGQMFHQFFGENMLRADVCNAVEELGQLLDHTGPVAKSERNAARIFNADHCYFVTNGTSTSNKMVWHSTVAPGDIVVVDRNCHKSILHSIIMCGAIPVFLMPTRNHLGIIGPIPLEEFTPES
;
A
#
# COMPACT_ATOMS: atom_id res chain seq x y z
N GLN A 1 -6.18 17.68 -6.01
CA GLN A 1 -5.58 16.50 -6.69
C GLN A 1 -5.60 15.24 -5.82
N SER A 2 -5.30 15.33 -4.52
CA SER A 2 -5.27 14.14 -3.62
C SER A 2 -6.62 13.46 -3.38
N ARG A 3 -7.74 14.04 -3.85
CA ARG A 3 -9.09 13.49 -3.71
C ARG A 3 -9.76 13.18 -5.05
N ALA A 4 -9.06 13.40 -6.16
CA ALA A 4 -9.58 13.06 -7.48
C ALA A 4 -9.46 11.56 -7.71
N SER A 5 -10.46 10.96 -8.32
CA SER A 5 -10.48 9.57 -8.75
C SER A 5 -10.46 9.43 -10.28
N ALA A 6 -10.62 10.53 -11.00
CA ALA A 6 -10.40 10.68 -12.43
C ALA A 6 -10.22 12.16 -12.78
N PHE A 7 -9.64 12.45 -13.94
CA PHE A 7 -9.56 13.78 -14.52
C PHE A 7 -10.28 13.81 -15.86
N ILE A 8 -11.08 14.84 -16.09
CA ILE A 8 -11.66 15.16 -17.38
C ILE A 8 -11.10 16.53 -17.76
N LEU A 9 -10.34 16.60 -18.82
CA LEU A 9 -9.68 17.80 -19.30
C LEU A 9 -10.40 18.26 -20.55
N SER A 10 -10.90 19.50 -20.57
CA SER A 10 -11.50 20.11 -21.75
C SER A 10 -10.42 20.69 -22.65
N ILE A 11 -10.62 20.55 -23.94
CA ILE A 11 -9.79 21.18 -24.97
C ILE A 11 -10.71 21.77 -26.03
N ASP A 12 -10.54 23.05 -26.34
CA ASP A 12 -11.36 23.77 -27.29
C ASP A 12 -10.66 23.94 -28.66
N ASP A 13 -11.43 23.85 -29.76
CA ASP A 13 -10.93 23.89 -31.13
C ASP A 13 -10.37 25.27 -31.56
N GLU A 14 -10.78 26.32 -30.89
CA GLU A 14 -10.35 27.69 -31.24
C GLU A 14 -8.87 27.95 -30.93
N GLU A 15 -8.23 27.04 -30.17
CA GLU A 15 -6.83 27.20 -29.75
C GLU A 15 -5.80 26.60 -30.71
N PHE A 16 -6.22 25.79 -31.70
CA PHE A 16 -5.29 25.14 -32.66
C PHE A 16 -4.91 26.09 -33.81
N THR A 17 -3.93 26.96 -33.58
CA THR A 17 -3.44 27.94 -34.56
C THR A 17 -2.16 27.52 -35.28
N SER A 18 -1.49 26.47 -34.83
CA SER A 18 -0.19 26.01 -35.29
C SER A 18 -0.16 24.49 -35.45
N GLY A 19 0.85 23.94 -36.11
CA GLY A 19 0.99 22.46 -36.20
C GLY A 19 1.07 21.79 -34.83
N PRO A 20 0.67 20.50 -34.75
CA PRO A 20 0.35 19.82 -33.47
C PRO A 20 1.50 19.74 -32.44
N GLU A 21 2.74 19.97 -32.85
CA GLU A 21 3.89 19.93 -31.92
C GLU A 21 4.25 21.29 -31.30
N ALA A 22 3.84 22.40 -31.91
CA ALA A 22 4.20 23.74 -31.48
C ALA A 22 3.00 24.55 -30.93
N ASP A 23 1.81 23.95 -30.90
CA ASP A 23 0.60 24.60 -30.43
C ASP A 23 0.63 24.80 -28.92
N PRO A 24 0.40 26.03 -28.40
CA PRO A 24 0.42 26.33 -26.97
C PRO A 24 -0.58 25.48 -26.16
N ALA A 25 -1.76 25.15 -26.72
CA ALA A 25 -2.77 24.34 -26.05
C ALA A 25 -2.26 22.91 -25.85
N ILE A 26 -1.62 22.32 -26.87
CA ILE A 26 -1.01 20.99 -26.80
C ILE A 26 0.16 20.96 -25.80
N LEU A 27 1.00 22.01 -25.80
CA LEU A 27 2.10 22.11 -24.83
C LEU A 27 1.60 22.23 -23.39
N ASN A 28 0.58 23.03 -23.16
CA ASN A 28 -0.06 23.16 -21.84
C ASN A 28 -0.70 21.84 -21.40
N LEU A 29 -1.44 21.18 -22.29
CA LEU A 29 -2.05 19.87 -22.02
C LEU A 29 -0.99 18.83 -21.67
N ARG A 30 0.10 18.76 -22.44
CA ARG A 30 1.22 17.85 -22.18
C ARG A 30 1.87 18.12 -20.83
N SER A 31 2.09 19.38 -20.49
CA SER A 31 2.65 19.77 -19.19
C SER A 31 1.73 19.36 -18.03
N PHE A 32 0.43 19.59 -18.19
CA PHE A 32 -0.54 19.26 -17.17
C PHE A 32 -0.70 17.74 -16.96
N ILE A 33 -0.73 16.97 -18.05
CA ILE A 33 -0.74 15.50 -17.97
C ILE A 33 0.53 14.99 -17.28
N LYS A 34 1.70 15.54 -17.60
CA LYS A 34 2.96 15.17 -16.92
C LYS A 34 2.90 15.48 -15.42
N GLU A 35 2.33 16.61 -15.03
CA GLU A 35 2.16 16.94 -13.60
C GLU A 35 1.22 15.96 -12.89
N ILE A 36 0.12 15.56 -13.53
CA ILE A 36 -0.78 14.54 -13.00
C ILE A 36 -0.04 13.21 -12.85
N ARG A 37 0.66 12.75 -13.89
CA ARG A 37 1.39 11.47 -13.91
C ARG A 37 2.54 11.42 -12.91
N PHE A 38 3.21 12.54 -12.69
CA PHE A 38 4.23 12.64 -11.65
C PHE A 38 3.67 12.41 -10.24
N LYS A 39 2.46 12.87 -9.98
CA LYS A 39 1.78 12.70 -8.67
C LYS A 39 1.01 11.39 -8.56
N ASN A 40 0.51 10.88 -9.67
CA ASN A 40 -0.29 9.66 -9.73
C ASN A 40 -0.21 9.05 -11.15
N ALA A 41 0.57 7.99 -11.27
CA ALA A 41 0.85 7.35 -12.55
C ALA A 41 -0.36 6.64 -13.19
N GLU A 42 -1.34 6.21 -12.38
CA GLU A 42 -2.40 5.30 -12.82
C GLU A 42 -3.80 5.92 -12.85
N ILE A 43 -3.97 7.16 -12.38
CA ILE A 43 -5.29 7.81 -12.32
C ILE A 43 -5.89 7.95 -13.72
N PRO A 44 -7.18 7.61 -13.93
CA PRO A 44 -7.85 7.78 -15.20
C PRO A 44 -7.87 9.25 -15.65
N ILE A 45 -7.44 9.49 -16.90
CA ILE A 45 -7.47 10.81 -17.54
C ILE A 45 -8.25 10.68 -18.84
N TYR A 46 -9.23 11.57 -19.02
CA TYR A 46 -10.04 11.70 -20.22
C TYR A 46 -9.87 13.08 -20.81
N LEU A 47 -9.88 13.18 -22.15
CA LEU A 47 -10.07 14.45 -22.83
C LEU A 47 -11.53 14.60 -23.25
N TYR A 48 -12.03 15.81 -23.21
CA TYR A 48 -13.37 16.21 -23.64
C TYR A 48 -13.25 17.29 -24.70
N GLY A 49 -13.83 17.08 -25.87
CA GLY A 49 -13.79 18.03 -26.98
C GLY A 49 -14.54 17.53 -28.20
N GLU A 50 -14.44 18.28 -29.30
CA GLU A 50 -15.02 17.91 -30.58
C GLU A 50 -14.22 16.78 -31.25
N THR A 51 -14.87 16.00 -32.12
CA THR A 51 -14.21 14.92 -32.89
C THR A 51 -13.08 15.43 -33.77
N ARG A 52 -13.19 16.65 -34.30
CA ARG A 52 -12.12 17.27 -35.07
C ARG A 52 -10.85 17.43 -34.24
N THR A 53 -11.00 17.84 -33.00
CA THR A 53 -9.89 18.04 -32.04
C THR A 53 -9.12 16.75 -31.82
N SER A 54 -9.82 15.61 -31.73
CA SER A 54 -9.18 14.32 -31.46
C SER A 54 -8.14 13.91 -32.51
N GLN A 55 -8.33 14.34 -33.77
CA GLN A 55 -7.41 14.05 -34.89
C GLN A 55 -6.11 14.83 -34.81
N HIS A 56 -6.04 15.91 -34.04
CA HIS A 56 -4.87 16.77 -33.87
C HIS A 56 -4.06 16.44 -32.59
N ILE A 57 -4.56 15.51 -31.76
CA ILE A 57 -3.86 15.16 -30.51
C ILE A 57 -2.67 14.24 -30.82
N PRO A 58 -1.46 14.62 -30.39
CA PRO A 58 -0.25 13.80 -30.60
C PRO A 58 -0.35 12.42 -29.92
N ASN A 59 0.28 11.42 -30.54
CA ASN A 59 0.25 10.04 -30.05
C ASN A 59 0.86 9.85 -28.65
N ASP A 60 1.80 10.68 -28.25
CA ASP A 60 2.40 10.65 -26.91
C ASP A 60 1.36 11.05 -25.84
N ILE A 61 0.50 12.00 -26.13
CA ILE A 61 -0.61 12.39 -25.27
C ILE A 61 -1.69 11.31 -25.25
N LEU A 62 -2.07 10.79 -26.44
CA LEU A 62 -3.11 9.75 -26.53
C LEU A 62 -2.78 8.49 -25.70
N ARG A 63 -1.51 8.14 -25.60
CA ARG A 63 -1.06 6.98 -24.79
C ARG A 63 -1.25 7.18 -23.27
N GLU A 64 -1.33 8.42 -22.82
CA GLU A 64 -1.53 8.76 -21.42
C GLU A 64 -3.02 8.81 -21.02
N LEU A 65 -3.92 8.76 -22.00
CA LEU A 65 -5.36 8.91 -21.81
C LEU A 65 -6.04 7.55 -21.68
N HIS A 66 -7.11 7.52 -20.88
CA HIS A 66 -8.04 6.39 -20.78
C HIS A 66 -9.17 6.50 -21.79
N GLY A 67 -9.37 7.66 -22.40
CA GLY A 67 -10.34 7.85 -23.46
C GLY A 67 -10.51 9.32 -23.86
N PHE A 68 -11.18 9.52 -24.97
CA PHE A 68 -11.65 10.79 -25.49
C PHE A 68 -13.17 10.82 -25.42
N ILE A 69 -13.76 11.89 -24.93
CA ILE A 69 -15.21 12.09 -24.82
C ILE A 69 -15.60 13.07 -25.92
N HIS A 70 -16.39 12.59 -26.87
CA HIS A 70 -16.84 13.39 -28.01
C HIS A 70 -18.08 14.21 -27.64
N MET A 71 -17.93 15.53 -27.64
CA MET A 71 -18.92 16.50 -27.12
C MET A 71 -20.34 16.29 -27.69
N PHE A 72 -20.47 16.01 -28.98
CA PHE A 72 -21.77 15.93 -29.66
C PHE A 72 -22.20 14.51 -30.04
N GLU A 73 -21.32 13.53 -29.89
CA GLU A 73 -21.54 12.16 -30.39
C GLU A 73 -21.79 11.20 -29.22
N ASP A 74 -21.16 11.43 -28.09
CA ASP A 74 -21.30 10.58 -26.91
C ASP A 74 -22.49 10.99 -26.06
N THR A 75 -23.31 10.02 -25.65
CA THR A 75 -24.40 10.30 -24.71
C THR A 75 -23.86 10.40 -23.27
N PRO A 76 -24.39 11.35 -22.46
CA PRO A 76 -23.94 11.54 -21.07
C PRO A 76 -24.03 10.25 -20.24
N GLU A 77 -25.06 9.42 -20.47
CA GLU A 77 -25.27 8.18 -19.73
C GLU A 77 -24.22 7.12 -20.07
N PHE A 78 -23.77 7.05 -21.33
CA PHE A 78 -22.72 6.15 -21.76
C PHE A 78 -21.38 6.56 -21.15
N VAL A 79 -21.03 7.84 -21.27
CA VAL A 79 -19.81 8.42 -20.72
C VAL A 79 -19.74 8.23 -19.22
N ALA A 80 -20.82 8.58 -18.49
CA ALA A 80 -20.87 8.44 -17.04
C ALA A 80 -20.65 6.97 -16.60
N ARG A 81 -21.31 6.01 -17.25
CA ARG A 81 -21.13 4.58 -16.96
C ARG A 81 -19.71 4.11 -17.21
N HIS A 82 -19.09 4.56 -18.30
CA HIS A 82 -17.71 4.22 -18.64
C HIS A 82 -16.73 4.78 -17.59
N ILE A 83 -16.82 6.07 -17.30
CA ILE A 83 -15.95 6.72 -16.30
C ILE A 83 -16.11 6.11 -14.92
N ILE A 84 -17.35 5.84 -14.48
CA ILE A 84 -17.62 5.21 -13.18
C ILE A 84 -16.98 3.82 -13.11
N ARG A 85 -17.09 3.02 -14.17
CA ARG A 85 -16.49 1.68 -14.21
C ARG A 85 -14.97 1.73 -14.11
N GLU A 86 -14.32 2.57 -14.92
CA GLU A 86 -12.86 2.71 -14.93
C GLU A 86 -12.35 3.31 -13.62
N THR A 87 -13.04 4.32 -13.09
CA THR A 87 -12.73 4.91 -11.78
C THR A 87 -12.86 3.87 -10.66
N LYS A 88 -13.90 3.04 -10.70
CA LYS A 88 -14.05 1.95 -9.71
C LYS A 88 -12.92 0.94 -9.83
N SER A 89 -12.57 0.52 -11.05
CA SER A 89 -11.43 -0.37 -11.30
C SER A 89 -10.12 0.22 -10.77
N TYR A 90 -9.87 1.51 -11.03
CA TYR A 90 -8.72 2.22 -10.51
C TYR A 90 -8.69 2.26 -8.96
N LEU A 91 -9.79 2.64 -8.32
CA LEU A 91 -9.89 2.67 -6.86
C LEU A 91 -9.72 1.27 -6.25
N ASP A 92 -10.26 0.27 -6.89
CA ASP A 92 -10.09 -1.13 -6.51
C ASP A 92 -8.61 -1.58 -6.61
N SER A 93 -7.87 -1.08 -7.62
CA SER A 93 -6.45 -1.38 -7.79
C SER A 93 -5.55 -0.76 -6.72
N LEU A 94 -6.01 0.33 -6.08
CA LEU A 94 -5.27 0.99 -5.00
C LEU A 94 -5.33 0.21 -3.67
N ALA A 95 -6.30 -0.68 -3.52
CA ALA A 95 -6.42 -1.48 -2.31
C ALA A 95 -5.24 -2.47 -2.20
N PRO A 96 -4.55 -2.54 -1.03
CA PRO A 96 -3.53 -3.54 -0.82
C PRO A 96 -4.10 -4.95 -1.06
N PRO A 97 -3.36 -5.85 -1.74
CA PRO A 97 -3.91 -7.12 -2.20
C PRO A 97 -4.54 -7.98 -1.09
N PHE A 98 -3.90 -8.05 0.08
CA PHE A 98 -4.45 -8.79 1.22
C PHE A 98 -5.71 -8.11 1.77
N PHE A 99 -5.71 -6.79 1.93
CA PHE A 99 -6.88 -6.06 2.41
C PHE A 99 -8.06 -6.22 1.46
N ARG A 100 -7.83 -6.18 0.14
CA ARG A 100 -8.87 -6.43 -0.85
C ARG A 100 -9.46 -7.83 -0.71
N ALA A 101 -8.61 -8.86 -0.62
CA ALA A 101 -9.06 -10.23 -0.42
C ALA A 101 -9.86 -10.40 0.87
N LEU A 102 -9.45 -9.73 1.96
CA LEU A 102 -10.16 -9.76 3.24
C LEU A 102 -11.54 -9.11 3.13
N VAL A 103 -11.65 -7.99 2.41
CA VAL A 103 -12.93 -7.32 2.17
C VAL A 103 -13.85 -8.20 1.33
N ASP A 104 -13.33 -8.78 0.24
CA ASP A 104 -14.10 -9.66 -0.63
C ASP A 104 -14.59 -10.90 0.14
N TYR A 105 -13.73 -11.53 0.94
CA TYR A 105 -14.10 -12.64 1.82
C TYR A 105 -15.18 -12.26 2.85
N ALA A 106 -15.04 -11.11 3.52
CA ALA A 106 -16.00 -10.65 4.50
C ALA A 106 -17.38 -10.34 3.87
N GLN A 107 -17.41 -9.92 2.60
CA GLN A 107 -18.63 -9.59 1.86
C GLN A 107 -19.31 -10.81 1.20
N ASP A 108 -18.56 -11.84 0.87
CA ASP A 108 -19.08 -13.05 0.22
C ASP A 108 -20.10 -13.80 1.07
N GLY A 109 -20.06 -13.62 2.39
CA GLY A 109 -21.04 -14.20 3.32
C GLY A 109 -20.93 -15.71 3.48
N SER A 110 -19.81 -16.30 3.08
CA SER A 110 -19.52 -17.72 3.22
C SER A 110 -19.57 -18.17 4.67
N TYR A 111 -20.00 -19.41 4.91
CA TYR A 111 -19.99 -19.99 6.25
C TYR A 111 -18.55 -20.25 6.70
N SER A 112 -18.21 -19.72 7.86
CA SER A 112 -16.89 -19.92 8.48
C SER A 112 -16.86 -21.23 9.29
N TRP A 113 -16.06 -22.19 8.82
CA TRP A 113 -15.80 -23.46 9.51
C TRP A 113 -14.44 -23.47 10.22
N HIS A 114 -13.81 -22.32 10.34
CA HIS A 114 -12.50 -22.12 10.96
C HIS A 114 -12.60 -21.20 12.18
N CYS A 115 -11.51 -21.04 12.93
CA CYS A 115 -11.42 -20.04 13.99
C CYS A 115 -11.48 -18.61 13.42
N PRO A 116 -12.03 -17.65 14.20
CA PRO A 116 -12.59 -17.80 15.55
C PRO A 116 -14.03 -18.34 15.55
N GLY A 117 -14.44 -18.97 16.67
CA GLY A 117 -15.71 -19.66 16.80
C GLY A 117 -16.96 -18.77 16.88
N HIS A 118 -16.79 -17.43 16.83
CA HIS A 118 -17.95 -16.52 16.76
C HIS A 118 -18.59 -16.44 15.36
N SER A 119 -17.96 -17.08 14.34
CA SER A 119 -18.53 -17.22 12.99
C SER A 119 -19.06 -15.91 12.41
N GLY A 120 -18.14 -14.96 12.16
CA GLY A 120 -18.50 -13.63 11.64
C GLY A 120 -19.33 -12.77 12.61
N GLY A 121 -19.29 -13.06 13.90
CA GLY A 121 -20.00 -12.31 14.94
C GLY A 121 -21.39 -12.84 15.29
N VAL A 122 -21.90 -13.84 14.58
CA VAL A 122 -23.25 -14.41 14.82
C VAL A 122 -23.42 -14.92 16.24
N ALA A 123 -22.35 -15.48 16.84
CA ALA A 123 -22.39 -15.98 18.22
C ALA A 123 -22.69 -14.87 19.24
N PHE A 124 -22.28 -13.65 18.99
CA PHE A 124 -22.53 -12.51 19.89
C PHE A 124 -24.01 -12.09 19.92
N LEU A 125 -24.75 -12.32 18.84
CA LEU A 125 -26.17 -11.92 18.75
C LEU A 125 -27.09 -12.71 19.71
N LYS A 126 -26.58 -13.76 20.35
CA LYS A 126 -27.36 -14.64 21.24
C LYS A 126 -27.61 -14.05 22.64
N SER A 127 -26.98 -12.92 22.99
CA SER A 127 -27.16 -12.28 24.30
C SER A 127 -27.18 -10.76 24.18
N PRO A 128 -27.85 -10.05 25.13
CA PRO A 128 -27.88 -8.57 25.12
C PRO A 128 -26.48 -7.93 25.15
N VAL A 129 -25.56 -8.47 25.96
CA VAL A 129 -24.17 -7.99 26.04
C VAL A 129 -23.43 -8.24 24.71
N GLY A 130 -23.64 -9.42 24.12
CA GLY A 130 -23.08 -9.74 22.81
C GLY A 130 -23.63 -8.84 21.71
N GLN A 131 -24.90 -8.48 21.74
CA GLN A 131 -25.50 -7.51 20.80
C GLN A 131 -24.83 -6.13 20.92
N MET A 132 -24.57 -5.65 22.14
CA MET A 132 -23.83 -4.39 22.37
C MET A 132 -22.42 -4.45 21.75
N PHE A 133 -21.72 -5.57 21.93
CA PHE A 133 -20.41 -5.82 21.35
C PHE A 133 -20.47 -5.80 19.82
N HIS A 134 -21.41 -6.53 19.23
CA HIS A 134 -21.64 -6.58 17.79
C HIS A 134 -21.97 -5.20 17.21
N GLN A 135 -22.81 -4.42 17.87
CA GLN A 135 -23.14 -3.06 17.46
C GLN A 135 -21.94 -2.11 17.50
N PHE A 136 -21.09 -2.25 18.52
CA PHE A 136 -19.89 -1.43 18.69
C PHE A 136 -18.84 -1.68 17.61
N PHE A 137 -18.51 -2.95 17.35
CA PHE A 137 -17.48 -3.30 16.35
C PHE A 137 -18.01 -3.30 14.91
N GLY A 138 -19.29 -3.58 14.72
CA GLY A 138 -19.91 -3.70 13.42
C GLY A 138 -19.68 -5.04 12.74
N GLU A 139 -20.55 -5.39 11.83
CA GLU A 139 -20.55 -6.69 11.13
C GLU A 139 -19.26 -6.94 10.34
N ASN A 140 -18.80 -5.93 9.58
CA ASN A 140 -17.62 -6.09 8.74
C ASN A 140 -16.34 -6.38 9.54
N MET A 141 -16.20 -5.76 10.71
CA MET A 141 -15.04 -6.02 11.58
C MET A 141 -15.04 -7.45 12.09
N LEU A 142 -16.20 -7.95 12.49
CA LEU A 142 -16.37 -9.31 13.01
C LEU A 142 -16.26 -10.38 11.90
N ARG A 143 -16.70 -10.07 10.68
CA ARG A 143 -16.53 -10.94 9.53
C ARG A 143 -15.07 -10.98 9.03
N ALA A 144 -14.32 -9.89 9.23
CA ALA A 144 -12.91 -9.82 8.89
C ALA A 144 -12.00 -10.49 9.93
N ASP A 145 -12.52 -10.86 11.10
CA ASP A 145 -11.77 -11.63 12.11
C ASP A 145 -11.81 -13.12 11.75
N VAL A 146 -10.81 -13.54 10.98
CA VAL A 146 -10.74 -14.86 10.36
C VAL A 146 -9.36 -15.49 10.56
N CYS A 147 -9.29 -16.82 10.43
CA CYS A 147 -8.02 -17.52 10.42
C CYS A 147 -7.20 -17.16 9.17
N ASN A 148 -5.92 -16.87 9.33
CA ASN A 148 -5.01 -16.55 8.23
C ASN A 148 -4.65 -17.77 7.34
N ALA A 149 -5.19 -18.96 7.65
CA ALA A 149 -5.06 -20.16 6.83
C ALA A 149 -6.27 -20.42 5.93
N VAL A 150 -7.16 -19.44 5.78
CA VAL A 150 -8.25 -19.47 4.79
C VAL A 150 -7.66 -19.38 3.40
N GLU A 151 -8.04 -20.29 2.50
CA GLU A 151 -7.43 -20.45 1.18
C GLU A 151 -7.49 -19.17 0.35
N GLU A 152 -8.62 -18.45 0.40
CA GLU A 152 -8.86 -17.21 -0.31
C GLU A 152 -7.93 -16.07 0.14
N LEU A 153 -7.42 -16.13 1.37
CA LEU A 153 -6.49 -15.15 1.93
C LEU A 153 -5.02 -15.51 1.69
N GLY A 154 -4.75 -16.74 1.25
CA GLY A 154 -3.41 -17.29 1.11
C GLY A 154 -2.80 -17.69 2.45
N GLN A 155 -1.53 -18.04 2.43
CA GLN A 155 -0.84 -18.51 3.64
C GLN A 155 0.42 -17.69 3.93
N LEU A 156 0.53 -17.25 5.18
CA LEU A 156 1.67 -16.47 5.64
C LEU A 156 2.96 -17.31 5.70
N LEU A 157 2.85 -18.58 6.12
CA LEU A 157 4.01 -19.47 6.23
C LEU A 157 4.59 -19.84 4.87
N ASP A 158 3.72 -20.13 3.89
CA ASP A 158 4.12 -20.58 2.57
C ASP A 158 4.27 -19.43 1.57
N HIS A 159 4.00 -18.19 1.98
CA HIS A 159 4.04 -17.00 1.15
C HIS A 159 3.22 -17.17 -0.15
N THR A 160 1.96 -17.56 -0.03
CA THR A 160 1.06 -17.81 -1.16
C THR A 160 -0.13 -16.86 -1.24
N GLY A 161 -0.81 -16.83 -2.38
CA GLY A 161 -2.06 -16.08 -2.58
C GLY A 161 -1.95 -14.56 -2.39
N PRO A 162 -2.97 -13.92 -1.81
CA PRO A 162 -2.99 -12.49 -1.53
C PRO A 162 -1.87 -12.00 -0.58
N VAL A 163 -1.43 -12.83 0.37
CA VAL A 163 -0.27 -12.53 1.23
C VAL A 163 0.97 -12.31 0.37
N ALA A 164 1.32 -13.27 -0.49
CA ALA A 164 2.48 -13.16 -1.37
C ALA A 164 2.39 -11.97 -2.34
N LYS A 165 1.19 -11.64 -2.83
CA LYS A 165 0.97 -10.45 -3.67
C LYS A 165 1.26 -9.17 -2.89
N SER A 166 0.84 -9.10 -1.63
CA SER A 166 1.08 -7.96 -0.76
C SER A 166 2.57 -7.82 -0.39
N GLU A 167 3.26 -8.92 -0.13
CA GLU A 167 4.71 -8.93 0.14
C GLU A 167 5.51 -8.43 -1.08
N ARG A 168 5.18 -8.90 -2.29
CA ARG A 168 5.79 -8.39 -3.54
C ARG A 168 5.52 -6.90 -3.76
N ASN A 169 4.29 -6.45 -3.47
CA ASN A 169 3.96 -5.03 -3.58
C ASN A 169 4.76 -4.18 -2.56
N ALA A 170 4.88 -4.64 -1.33
CA ALA A 170 5.71 -3.99 -0.32
C ALA A 170 7.19 -3.96 -0.73
N ALA A 171 7.74 -5.06 -1.21
CA ALA A 171 9.11 -5.14 -1.70
C ALA A 171 9.37 -4.09 -2.82
N ARG A 172 8.46 -3.97 -3.78
CA ARG A 172 8.53 -2.95 -4.83
C ARG A 172 8.52 -1.52 -4.27
N ILE A 173 7.64 -1.24 -3.30
CA ILE A 173 7.51 0.11 -2.70
C ILE A 173 8.77 0.49 -1.91
N PHE A 174 9.33 -0.44 -1.16
CA PHE A 174 10.54 -0.23 -0.36
C PHE A 174 11.85 -0.45 -1.14
N ASN A 175 11.77 -0.74 -2.44
CA ASN A 175 12.91 -1.05 -3.30
C ASN A 175 13.80 -2.15 -2.71
N ALA A 176 13.18 -3.22 -2.25
CA ALA A 176 13.81 -4.40 -1.69
C ALA A 176 13.59 -5.62 -2.59
N ASP A 177 14.51 -6.59 -2.56
CA ASP A 177 14.35 -7.84 -3.32
C ASP A 177 13.18 -8.67 -2.79
N HIS A 178 13.04 -8.70 -1.47
CA HIS A 178 11.99 -9.43 -0.76
C HIS A 178 11.46 -8.63 0.43
N CYS A 179 10.20 -8.85 0.75
CA CYS A 179 9.56 -8.36 1.96
C CYS A 179 8.75 -9.50 2.58
N TYR A 180 8.85 -9.67 3.88
CA TYR A 180 8.14 -10.70 4.64
C TYR A 180 7.29 -10.05 5.72
N PHE A 181 6.01 -10.37 5.77
CA PHE A 181 5.12 -9.87 6.81
C PHE A 181 5.29 -10.68 8.10
N VAL A 182 5.50 -9.98 9.19
CA VAL A 182 5.63 -10.58 10.53
C VAL A 182 4.48 -10.09 11.40
N THR A 183 3.52 -10.96 11.66
CA THR A 183 2.31 -10.63 12.42
C THR A 183 2.52 -10.61 13.94
N ASN A 184 3.61 -11.19 14.43
CA ASN A 184 3.92 -11.31 15.85
C ASN A 184 4.81 -10.17 16.38
N GLY A 185 4.76 -9.02 15.71
CA GLY A 185 5.40 -7.77 16.11
C GLY A 185 6.90 -7.68 15.80
N THR A 186 7.44 -6.46 15.90
CA THR A 186 8.84 -6.13 15.59
C THR A 186 9.85 -6.94 16.41
N SER A 187 9.49 -7.36 17.63
CA SER A 187 10.36 -8.23 18.44
C SER A 187 10.63 -9.57 17.75
N THR A 188 9.65 -10.11 17.03
CA THR A 188 9.83 -11.33 16.23
C THR A 188 10.62 -11.04 14.96
N SER A 189 10.40 -9.92 14.30
CA SER A 189 11.21 -9.50 13.14
C SER A 189 12.69 -9.40 13.52
N ASN A 190 13.02 -8.78 14.66
CA ASN A 190 14.38 -8.72 15.16
C ASN A 190 14.97 -10.12 15.35
N LYS A 191 14.23 -11.04 15.99
CA LYS A 191 14.70 -12.41 16.19
C LYS A 191 14.94 -13.14 14.87
N MET A 192 14.05 -12.98 13.90
CA MET A 192 14.21 -13.60 12.56
C MET A 192 15.49 -13.11 11.87
N VAL A 193 15.73 -11.79 11.86
CA VAL A 193 16.97 -11.23 11.30
C VAL A 193 18.20 -11.77 12.01
N TRP A 194 18.22 -11.75 13.33
CA TRP A 194 19.35 -12.24 14.11
C TRP A 194 19.64 -13.73 13.88
N HIS A 195 18.62 -14.57 13.93
CA HIS A 195 18.80 -16.02 13.72
C HIS A 195 19.20 -16.38 12.27
N SER A 196 18.92 -15.52 11.30
CA SER A 196 19.32 -15.74 9.91
C SER A 196 20.72 -15.24 9.58
N THR A 197 21.28 -14.32 10.39
CA THR A 197 22.53 -13.63 10.07
C THR A 197 23.64 -13.82 11.10
N VAL A 198 23.35 -14.30 12.30
CA VAL A 198 24.29 -14.38 13.43
C VAL A 198 24.41 -15.84 13.89
N ALA A 199 25.65 -16.34 13.95
CA ALA A 199 26.01 -17.66 14.45
C ALA A 199 26.56 -17.58 15.89
N PRO A 200 26.56 -18.69 16.65
CA PRO A 200 27.19 -18.74 17.97
C PRO A 200 28.67 -18.37 17.91
N GLY A 201 29.06 -17.41 18.79
CA GLY A 201 30.43 -16.91 18.85
C GLY A 201 30.72 -15.70 17.95
N ASP A 202 29.80 -15.30 17.11
CA ASP A 202 29.94 -14.06 16.32
C ASP A 202 29.98 -12.84 17.22
N ILE A 203 30.85 -11.89 16.88
CA ILE A 203 30.93 -10.58 17.56
C ILE A 203 29.91 -9.65 16.91
N VAL A 204 29.07 -9.04 17.71
CA VAL A 204 28.03 -8.10 17.28
C VAL A 204 28.17 -6.77 17.96
N VAL A 205 28.16 -5.67 17.20
CA VAL A 205 28.20 -4.30 17.74
C VAL A 205 26.79 -3.81 17.93
N VAL A 206 26.44 -3.37 19.15
CA VAL A 206 25.06 -3.09 19.54
C VAL A 206 24.99 -1.81 20.37
N ASP A 207 24.05 -0.94 20.09
CA ASP A 207 23.70 0.19 20.97
C ASP A 207 23.27 -0.35 22.35
N ARG A 208 23.89 0.12 23.41
CA ARG A 208 23.51 -0.24 24.80
C ARG A 208 22.06 0.13 25.12
N ASN A 209 21.50 1.10 24.41
CA ASN A 209 20.09 1.52 24.51
C ASN A 209 19.15 0.76 23.56
N CYS A 210 19.55 -0.39 23.05
CA CYS A 210 18.70 -1.20 22.18
C CYS A 210 17.47 -1.76 22.90
N HIS A 211 16.46 -2.08 22.13
CA HIS A 211 15.24 -2.74 22.64
C HIS A 211 15.58 -4.14 23.19
N LYS A 212 14.87 -4.56 24.25
CA LYS A 212 15.08 -5.87 24.91
C LYS A 212 15.03 -7.08 23.96
N SER A 213 14.33 -6.97 22.82
CA SER A 213 14.31 -8.05 21.81
C SER A 213 15.69 -8.31 21.19
N ILE A 214 16.53 -7.29 21.08
CA ILE A 214 17.92 -7.44 20.62
C ILE A 214 18.74 -8.20 21.66
N LEU A 215 18.62 -7.84 22.95
CA LEU A 215 19.30 -8.57 24.03
C LEU A 215 18.88 -10.05 24.06
N HIS A 216 17.58 -10.32 23.89
CA HIS A 216 17.09 -11.69 23.78
C HIS A 216 17.69 -12.42 22.58
N SER A 217 17.81 -11.74 21.43
CA SER A 217 18.39 -12.32 20.21
C SER A 217 19.87 -12.65 20.39
N ILE A 218 20.65 -11.76 21.03
CA ILE A 218 22.06 -12.02 21.39
C ILE A 218 22.19 -13.33 22.18
N ILE A 219 21.38 -13.46 23.24
CA ILE A 219 21.40 -14.66 24.09
C ILE A 219 20.99 -15.90 23.30
N MET A 220 19.93 -15.81 22.49
CA MET A 220 19.39 -16.94 21.71
C MET A 220 20.35 -17.40 20.62
N CYS A 221 21.08 -16.47 19.99
CA CYS A 221 22.07 -16.81 18.95
C CYS A 221 23.44 -17.21 19.55
N GLY A 222 23.68 -16.98 20.83
CA GLY A 222 25.00 -17.21 21.44
C GLY A 222 26.06 -16.25 20.95
N ALA A 223 25.68 -15.02 20.57
CA ALA A 223 26.58 -13.99 20.08
C ALA A 223 27.33 -13.29 21.22
N ILE A 224 28.49 -12.70 20.91
CA ILE A 224 29.31 -11.92 21.82
C ILE A 224 29.07 -10.43 21.56
N PRO A 225 28.39 -9.69 22.46
CA PRO A 225 28.08 -8.30 22.22
C PRO A 225 29.23 -7.36 22.58
N VAL A 226 29.49 -6.40 21.72
CA VAL A 226 30.23 -5.18 21.99
C VAL A 226 29.23 -4.04 22.08
N PHE A 227 29.09 -3.43 23.26
CA PHE A 227 28.10 -2.37 23.46
C PHE A 227 28.71 -0.99 23.22
N LEU A 228 28.14 -0.26 22.28
CA LEU A 228 28.38 1.18 22.13
C LEU A 228 27.61 1.94 23.21
N MET A 229 28.30 2.82 23.93
CA MET A 229 27.77 3.52 25.10
C MET A 229 27.21 4.88 24.72
N PRO A 230 25.90 5.13 24.87
CA PRO A 230 25.33 6.45 24.64
C PRO A 230 25.71 7.42 25.75
N THR A 231 25.76 8.71 25.41
CA THR A 231 25.91 9.79 26.42
C THR A 231 24.67 9.89 27.31
N ARG A 232 24.83 10.59 28.42
CA ARG A 232 23.70 10.96 29.29
C ARG A 232 23.84 12.44 29.68
N ASN A 233 22.69 13.13 29.72
CA ASN A 233 22.67 14.49 30.25
C ASN A 233 22.68 14.47 31.80
N HIS A 234 22.72 15.69 32.42
CA HIS A 234 22.74 15.85 33.86
C HIS A 234 21.49 15.29 34.59
N LEU A 235 20.40 15.05 33.88
CA LEU A 235 19.18 14.40 34.40
C LEU A 235 19.17 12.87 34.18
N GLY A 236 20.24 12.31 33.63
CA GLY A 236 20.35 10.88 33.32
C GLY A 236 19.62 10.44 32.06
N ILE A 237 19.05 11.37 31.26
CA ILE A 237 18.38 11.05 30.02
C ILE A 237 19.44 10.63 29.01
N ILE A 238 19.17 9.52 28.32
CA ILE A 238 20.04 8.94 27.29
C ILE A 238 20.12 9.87 26.09
N GLY A 239 21.32 10.17 25.64
CA GLY A 239 21.65 10.95 24.47
C GLY A 239 22.18 10.08 23.32
N PRO A 240 22.80 10.69 22.29
CA PRO A 240 23.40 9.97 21.17
C PRO A 240 24.65 9.20 21.62
N ILE A 241 25.03 8.21 20.81
CA ILE A 241 26.34 7.56 20.90
C ILE A 241 27.37 8.56 20.36
N PRO A 242 28.49 8.84 21.08
CA PRO A 242 29.56 9.69 20.56
C PRO A 242 30.16 9.11 19.28
N LEU A 243 30.60 9.98 18.35
CA LEU A 243 31.19 9.52 17.07
C LEU A 243 32.47 8.72 17.27
N GLU A 244 33.19 8.99 18.33
CA GLU A 244 34.40 8.28 18.70
C GLU A 244 34.17 6.79 18.97
N GLU A 245 32.99 6.42 19.43
CA GLU A 245 32.61 5.00 19.65
C GLU A 245 32.49 4.19 18.35
N PHE A 246 32.48 4.85 17.19
CA PHE A 246 32.39 4.18 15.87
C PHE A 246 33.76 4.03 15.20
N THR A 247 34.85 4.30 15.90
CA THR A 247 36.21 4.13 15.36
C THR A 247 36.76 2.76 15.73
N PRO A 248 37.63 2.15 14.89
CA PRO A 248 38.24 0.85 15.18
C PRO A 248 39.18 0.85 16.41
N GLU A 249 39.61 2.02 16.86
CA GLU A 249 40.50 2.21 18.01
C GLU A 249 39.76 2.35 19.33
N SER A 250 38.42 2.45 19.33
CA SER A 250 37.57 2.63 20.51
C SER A 250 37.21 1.35 21.26
#